data_49393b60d22c93a2d0b70773316f9a4f
#
_entry.id   49393b60d22c93a2d0b70773316f9a4f
#
_cell.length_a   1.000
_cell.length_b   1.000
_cell.length_c   1.000
_cell.angle_alpha   90.00
_cell.angle_beta   90.00
_cell.angle_gamma   90.00
#
_symmetry.space_group_name_H-M   'P 1'
#
loop_
_entity.id
_entity.type
_entity.pdbx_description
1 polymer ?
#
loop_
_entity_poly.entity_id
_entity_poly.type
_entity_poly.pdbx_seq_one_letter_code
_entity_poly.pdbx_strand_id
1 'polypeptide(L)'
;MIDSHRRKSRAAVVIRTAMICTLASVCAFLFGCTSADSKQQKAHAAGPRSISVSVAPVQRQDVPVYLSGLGTVTAFNTANIKSRVDGQIMKVNVREGQEVHQGELLIEIDSRPYQVQLEQMQAQLFRDQARLRDARLNLERYTSLIPSGSIAQQQVDTQKATVDQLDGTVRNDQAQIDSAKLNITYCHITAPFSGRIGLRQVDTGNIVHASDTNPMLILTQLQPIAVIFTLPEDVLRNVSQQMGKRTLEVDAFSRDDQTKLASGKLLTIDNQIDPTTGTAKLKAVFDNKDNKLWPNQFVNADLLVETRKNSTVVPTAALLRGPQGTFVYTVNPDNTVQDKPVTVALTQGDTTVITSGVNPGDTVVTDGQDKLQRGSRIEPRNGTPGAGSQGAPVTGAVRRNHNPAAGFSAAPISGVPGS
;
A
#
# COMPACT_ATOMS: atom_id res chain seq x y z
N MET A 1 -38.47 -30.39 64.05
CA MET A 1 -37.25 -29.63 64.22
C MET A 1 -37.58 -28.17 64.03
N ILE A 2 -38.42 -27.70 64.90
CA ILE A 2 -38.92 -26.32 64.96
C ILE A 2 -38.90 -26.01 66.44
N ASP A 3 -37.97 -25.20 66.93
CA ASP A 3 -38.08 -24.47 68.21
C ASP A 3 -36.68 -24.00 68.67
N SER A 4 -36.16 -22.92 68.09
CA SER A 4 -35.06 -22.18 68.77
C SER A 4 -34.94 -20.72 68.39
N HIS A 5 -35.92 -20.10 67.73
CA HIS A 5 -35.82 -18.71 67.27
C HIS A 5 -36.73 -17.70 68.02
N ARG A 6 -37.29 -18.06 69.15
CA ARG A 6 -38.28 -17.20 69.86
C ARG A 6 -37.81 -16.57 71.16
N ARG A 7 -36.53 -16.66 71.57
CA ARG A 7 -36.05 -16.12 72.88
C ARG A 7 -35.05 -14.95 72.81
N LYS A 8 -34.70 -14.42 71.65
CA LYS A 8 -33.71 -13.32 71.52
C LYS A 8 -34.30 -11.95 71.19
N SER A 9 -35.62 -11.77 71.05
CA SER A 9 -36.19 -10.47 70.64
C SER A 9 -36.80 -9.64 71.81
N ARG A 10 -36.79 -10.12 73.04
CA ARG A 10 -37.37 -9.35 74.18
C ARG A 10 -36.35 -8.61 75.07
N ALA A 11 -35.06 -8.84 74.92
CA ALA A 11 -34.02 -8.13 75.73
C ALA A 11 -33.50 -6.81 75.06
N ALA A 12 -33.75 -6.62 73.75
CA ALA A 12 -33.25 -5.45 73.03
C ALA A 12 -34.17 -4.21 73.07
N VAL A 13 -35.40 -4.33 73.53
CA VAL A 13 -36.39 -3.23 73.59
C VAL A 13 -36.30 -2.44 74.88
N VAL A 14 -35.88 -3.04 76.00
CA VAL A 14 -35.87 -2.41 77.32
C VAL A 14 -34.62 -1.47 77.51
N ILE A 15 -33.52 -1.73 76.78
CA ILE A 15 -32.29 -0.89 76.90
C ILE A 15 -32.36 0.37 76.00
N ARG A 16 -33.22 0.44 75.03
CA ARG A 16 -33.39 1.63 74.17
C ARG A 16 -34.25 2.71 74.73
N THR A 17 -35.12 2.43 75.69
CA THR A 17 -36.00 3.43 76.30
C THR A 17 -35.37 4.18 77.50
N ALA A 18 -34.32 3.62 78.14
CA ALA A 18 -33.61 4.30 79.25
C ALA A 18 -32.57 5.31 78.76
N MET A 19 -32.09 5.27 77.52
CA MET A 19 -31.03 6.15 76.98
C MET A 19 -31.57 7.44 76.33
N ILE A 20 -32.87 7.53 76.09
CA ILE A 20 -33.51 8.72 75.50
C ILE A 20 -33.94 9.76 76.57
N CYS A 21 -34.15 9.38 77.82
CA CYS A 21 -34.56 10.33 78.89
C CYS A 21 -33.39 11.10 79.49
N THR A 22 -32.15 10.66 79.38
CA THR A 22 -30.99 11.36 79.96
C THR A 22 -30.38 12.42 79.02
N LEU A 23 -30.71 12.44 77.76
CA LEU A 23 -30.17 13.42 76.80
C LEU A 23 -31.05 14.69 76.67
N ALA A 24 -32.25 14.68 77.20
CA ALA A 24 -33.21 15.79 77.11
C ALA A 24 -32.99 16.86 78.28
N SER A 25 -32.19 16.54 79.33
CA SER A 25 -32.04 17.40 80.50
C SER A 25 -30.80 18.30 80.51
N VAL A 26 -29.90 18.15 79.45
CA VAL A 26 -28.66 18.93 79.37
C VAL A 26 -28.75 20.07 78.32
N CYS A 27 -29.81 20.17 77.56
CA CYS A 27 -29.97 21.25 76.55
C CYS A 27 -30.70 22.49 76.99
N ALA A 28 -31.07 22.64 78.32
CA ALA A 28 -31.86 23.75 78.77
C ALA A 28 -31.08 24.89 79.48
N PHE A 29 -29.74 24.88 79.52
CA PHE A 29 -28.96 25.84 80.27
C PHE A 29 -27.86 26.56 79.47
N LEU A 30 -28.09 26.99 78.22
CA LEU A 30 -27.21 27.94 77.54
C LEU A 30 -28.01 28.80 76.55
N PHE A 31 -28.93 29.62 77.05
CA PHE A 31 -29.41 30.81 76.33
C PHE A 31 -28.92 32.02 77.04
N GLY A 32 -27.77 32.49 76.72
CA GLY A 32 -27.21 33.80 77.13
C GLY A 32 -27.07 34.67 75.92
N CYS A 33 -27.74 35.78 75.91
CA CYS A 33 -27.74 36.86 74.92
C CYS A 33 -26.35 37.34 74.53
N THR A 34 -26.08 37.49 73.21
CA THR A 34 -25.29 38.62 72.70
C THR A 34 -25.83 39.11 71.39
N SER A 35 -26.30 40.31 71.35
CA SER A 35 -26.65 41.11 70.21
C SER A 35 -25.36 41.46 69.44
N ALA A 36 -25.26 41.10 68.17
CA ALA A 36 -24.23 41.63 67.26
C ALA A 36 -24.76 41.74 65.84
N ASP A 37 -24.88 42.94 65.43
CA ASP A 37 -24.84 43.53 64.09
C ASP A 37 -25.11 42.62 62.87
N SER A 38 -26.29 42.75 62.31
CA SER A 38 -26.63 42.28 61.00
C SER A 38 -25.98 43.16 59.89
N LYS A 39 -24.74 42.93 59.54
CA LYS A 39 -24.26 43.34 58.21
C LYS A 39 -24.93 42.45 57.17
N GLN A 40 -25.91 43.01 56.47
CA GLN A 40 -26.46 42.45 55.21
C GLN A 40 -25.33 42.22 54.23
N GLN A 41 -24.86 40.98 54.15
CA GLN A 41 -24.08 40.52 53.07
C GLN A 41 -25.02 40.48 51.87
N LYS A 42 -24.98 41.51 50.99
CA LYS A 42 -25.55 41.48 49.67
C LYS A 42 -25.05 40.21 48.99
N ALA A 43 -25.93 39.21 48.87
CA ALA A 43 -25.72 38.12 47.93
C ALA A 43 -25.50 38.78 46.55
N HIS A 44 -24.25 38.82 46.13
CA HIS A 44 -23.94 39.04 44.73
C HIS A 44 -24.66 37.89 43.99
N ALA A 45 -25.75 38.20 43.31
CA ALA A 45 -26.31 37.33 42.29
C ALA A 45 -25.14 37.04 41.36
N ALA A 46 -24.57 35.84 41.46
CA ALA A 46 -23.63 35.33 40.51
C ALA A 46 -24.36 35.37 39.16
N GLY A 47 -24.05 36.36 38.36
CA GLY A 47 -24.55 36.41 36.98
C GLY A 47 -24.26 35.06 36.31
N PRO A 48 -25.00 34.67 35.30
CA PRO A 48 -24.84 33.40 34.64
C PRO A 48 -23.36 33.23 34.30
N ARG A 49 -22.73 32.22 34.92
CA ARG A 49 -21.30 31.92 34.71
C ARG A 49 -21.11 31.61 33.21
N SER A 50 -20.39 32.48 32.53
CA SER A 50 -19.99 32.21 31.14
C SER A 50 -19.01 31.03 31.13
N ILE A 51 -19.25 30.10 30.24
CA ILE A 51 -18.41 28.91 30.04
C ILE A 51 -17.40 29.26 28.94
N SER A 52 -16.11 29.13 29.25
CA SER A 52 -15.06 29.38 28.28
C SER A 52 -14.99 28.19 27.32
N VAL A 53 -15.07 28.45 26.01
CA VAL A 53 -15.10 27.46 24.94
C VAL A 53 -14.22 27.87 23.76
N SER A 54 -13.66 26.91 23.06
CA SER A 54 -13.01 27.17 21.78
C SER A 54 -14.05 27.13 20.65
N VAL A 55 -13.91 28.04 19.70
CA VAL A 55 -14.84 28.17 18.58
C VAL A 55 -14.11 28.19 17.24
N ALA A 56 -14.77 27.73 16.19
CA ALA A 56 -14.27 27.80 14.82
C ALA A 56 -15.39 28.23 13.87
N PRO A 57 -15.07 28.97 12.79
CA PRO A 57 -16.04 29.33 11.78
C PRO A 57 -16.36 28.15 10.86
N VAL A 58 -17.61 28.05 10.44
CA VAL A 58 -18.05 27.19 9.35
C VAL A 58 -17.62 27.83 8.02
N GLN A 59 -16.85 27.08 7.23
CA GLN A 59 -16.25 27.59 6.01
C GLN A 59 -16.77 26.83 4.79
N ARG A 60 -16.58 27.42 3.61
CA ARG A 60 -16.68 26.73 2.32
C ARG A 60 -15.30 26.45 1.81
N GLN A 61 -15.05 25.18 1.50
CA GLN A 61 -13.79 24.78 0.86
C GLN A 61 -14.00 23.58 -0.06
N ASP A 62 -13.07 23.40 -0.97
CA ASP A 62 -12.98 22.20 -1.78
C ASP A 62 -12.38 21.06 -0.92
N VAL A 63 -13.10 19.96 -0.82
CA VAL A 63 -12.70 18.80 -0.01
C VAL A 63 -12.35 17.65 -0.93
N PRO A 64 -11.07 17.26 -0.99
CA PRO A 64 -10.68 16.05 -1.71
C PRO A 64 -11.19 14.82 -0.96
N VAL A 65 -11.75 13.86 -1.69
CA VAL A 65 -12.26 12.59 -1.15
C VAL A 65 -11.27 11.50 -1.47
N TYR A 66 -10.59 11.02 -0.45
CA TYR A 66 -9.65 9.92 -0.56
C TYR A 66 -10.28 8.61 -0.10
N LEU A 67 -9.92 7.54 -0.79
CA LEU A 67 -10.12 6.16 -0.35
C LEU A 67 -8.77 5.55 -0.05
N SER A 68 -8.56 5.18 1.21
CA SER A 68 -7.30 4.61 1.67
C SER A 68 -7.37 3.09 1.68
N GLY A 69 -6.32 2.44 1.20
CA GLY A 69 -6.17 1.00 1.19
C GLY A 69 -4.74 0.57 1.43
N LEU A 70 -4.57 -0.56 2.15
CA LEU A 70 -3.25 -1.15 2.30
C LEU A 70 -2.81 -1.74 0.96
N GLY A 71 -1.59 -1.40 0.54
CA GLY A 71 -1.00 -1.84 -0.70
C GLY A 71 0.36 -2.51 -0.52
N THR A 72 0.73 -3.25 -1.54
CA THR A 72 2.06 -3.82 -1.69
C THR A 72 2.67 -3.30 -2.98
N VAL A 73 3.88 -2.82 -2.89
CA VAL A 73 4.67 -2.41 -4.06
C VAL A 73 5.07 -3.65 -4.84
N THR A 74 4.85 -3.63 -6.13
CA THR A 74 5.24 -4.72 -7.04
C THR A 74 6.04 -4.16 -8.20
N ALA A 75 7.01 -4.92 -8.68
CA ALA A 75 7.68 -4.57 -9.92
C ALA A 75 6.66 -4.40 -11.06
N PHE A 76 6.92 -3.47 -11.98
CA PHE A 76 6.06 -3.33 -13.14
C PHE A 76 6.13 -4.57 -14.04
N ASN A 77 7.35 -5.04 -14.32
CA ASN A 77 7.66 -6.31 -14.97
C ASN A 77 8.77 -7.04 -14.20
N THR A 78 8.69 -8.37 -14.16
CA THR A 78 9.74 -9.24 -13.63
C THR A 78 10.01 -10.35 -14.64
N ALA A 79 11.27 -10.54 -15.02
CA ALA A 79 11.69 -11.64 -15.87
C ALA A 79 12.67 -12.54 -15.13
N ASN A 80 12.31 -13.80 -15.05
CA ASN A 80 13.22 -14.87 -14.62
C ASN A 80 14.04 -15.31 -15.84
N ILE A 81 15.28 -14.85 -15.91
CA ILE A 81 16.17 -15.12 -17.04
C ILE A 81 16.71 -16.55 -16.92
N LYS A 82 16.34 -17.39 -17.89
CA LYS A 82 16.73 -18.79 -17.98
C LYS A 82 17.44 -19.06 -19.30
N SER A 83 18.25 -20.12 -19.35
CA SER A 83 18.77 -20.63 -20.62
C SER A 83 17.66 -21.31 -21.44
N ARG A 84 17.76 -21.18 -22.77
CA ARG A 84 16.93 -21.93 -23.73
C ARG A 84 17.74 -23.02 -24.44
N VAL A 85 19.04 -23.05 -24.16
CA VAL A 85 19.99 -24.00 -24.76
C VAL A 85 20.91 -24.52 -23.66
N ASP A 86 21.48 -25.71 -23.89
CA ASP A 86 22.45 -26.30 -22.97
C ASP A 86 23.85 -25.77 -23.28
N GLY A 87 24.66 -25.56 -22.25
CA GLY A 87 26.04 -25.15 -22.47
C GLY A 87 26.71 -24.55 -21.27
N GLN A 88 28.00 -24.26 -21.41
CA GLN A 88 28.80 -23.61 -20.39
C GLN A 88 28.67 -22.11 -20.51
N ILE A 89 28.54 -21.42 -19.38
CA ILE A 89 28.59 -19.95 -19.31
C ILE A 89 30.03 -19.50 -19.52
N MET A 90 30.24 -18.80 -20.65
CA MET A 90 31.55 -18.25 -21.00
C MET A 90 31.79 -16.93 -20.28
N LYS A 91 30.75 -16.09 -20.17
CA LYS A 91 30.84 -14.78 -19.56
C LYS A 91 29.52 -14.31 -19.02
N VAL A 92 29.59 -13.63 -17.86
CA VAL A 92 28.49 -12.85 -17.30
C VAL A 92 28.87 -11.38 -17.42
N ASN A 93 28.15 -10.63 -18.25
CA ASN A 93 28.49 -9.25 -18.60
C ASN A 93 27.92 -8.20 -17.64
N VAL A 94 27.10 -8.61 -16.67
CA VAL A 94 26.40 -7.72 -15.74
C VAL A 94 26.79 -7.99 -14.29
N ARG A 95 26.63 -6.98 -13.45
CA ARG A 95 26.85 -7.05 -12.00
C ARG A 95 25.50 -7.09 -11.28
N GLU A 96 25.50 -7.67 -10.10
CA GLU A 96 24.35 -7.63 -9.22
C GLU A 96 23.97 -6.18 -8.86
N GLY A 97 22.68 -5.87 -8.91
CA GLY A 97 22.18 -4.52 -8.66
C GLY A 97 22.38 -3.52 -9.80
N GLN A 98 23.03 -3.92 -10.91
CA GLN A 98 23.24 -3.04 -12.08
C GLN A 98 21.91 -2.74 -12.78
N GLU A 99 21.74 -1.53 -13.27
CA GLU A 99 20.68 -1.16 -14.20
C GLU A 99 21.13 -1.51 -15.63
N VAL A 100 20.23 -2.15 -16.38
CA VAL A 100 20.46 -2.58 -17.77
C VAL A 100 19.35 -2.06 -18.67
N HIS A 101 19.69 -1.89 -19.94
CA HIS A 101 18.74 -1.46 -20.96
C HIS A 101 18.19 -2.67 -21.74
N GLN A 102 17.01 -2.51 -22.33
CA GLN A 102 16.46 -3.52 -23.22
C GLN A 102 17.44 -3.85 -24.34
N GLY A 103 17.65 -5.17 -24.58
CA GLY A 103 18.57 -5.67 -25.59
C GLY A 103 20.03 -5.77 -25.15
N GLU A 104 20.40 -5.28 -23.95
CA GLU A 104 21.75 -5.40 -23.40
C GLU A 104 22.11 -6.87 -23.14
N LEU A 105 23.35 -7.26 -23.51
CA LEU A 105 23.83 -8.63 -23.36
C LEU A 105 24.15 -8.93 -21.89
N LEU A 106 23.43 -9.89 -21.31
CA LEU A 106 23.54 -10.26 -19.90
C LEU A 106 24.53 -11.42 -19.69
N ILE A 107 24.32 -12.51 -20.41
CA ILE A 107 25.07 -13.76 -20.27
C ILE A 107 25.39 -14.31 -21.66
N GLU A 108 26.59 -14.86 -21.79
CA GLU A 108 27.08 -15.52 -22.99
C GLU A 108 27.35 -17.00 -22.69
N ILE A 109 26.69 -17.87 -23.40
CA ILE A 109 26.86 -19.33 -23.36
C ILE A 109 27.78 -19.75 -24.53
N ASP A 110 28.54 -20.81 -24.37
CA ASP A 110 29.42 -21.34 -25.42
C ASP A 110 28.63 -21.69 -26.68
N SER A 111 28.80 -20.89 -27.71
CA SER A 111 28.12 -21.09 -29.00
C SER A 111 28.87 -21.99 -29.95
N ARG A 112 30.12 -22.39 -29.65
CA ARG A 112 30.96 -23.22 -30.57
C ARG A 112 30.31 -24.51 -30.96
N PRO A 113 29.69 -25.32 -30.09
CA PRO A 113 28.99 -26.55 -30.51
C PRO A 113 27.89 -26.27 -31.52
N TYR A 114 27.14 -25.19 -31.34
CA TYR A 114 26.03 -24.81 -32.24
C TYR A 114 26.55 -24.23 -33.57
N GLN A 115 27.70 -23.57 -33.57
CA GLN A 115 28.38 -23.12 -34.80
C GLN A 115 28.83 -24.30 -35.66
N VAL A 116 29.47 -25.31 -35.04
CA VAL A 116 29.83 -26.55 -35.75
C VAL A 116 28.61 -27.25 -36.34
N GLN A 117 27.50 -27.30 -35.54
CA GLN A 117 26.24 -27.88 -36.04
C GLN A 117 25.69 -27.07 -37.23
N LEU A 118 25.76 -25.75 -37.20
CA LEU A 118 25.34 -24.88 -38.32
C LEU A 118 26.16 -25.18 -39.58
N GLU A 119 27.49 -25.29 -39.47
CA GLU A 119 28.38 -25.63 -40.59
C GLU A 119 28.04 -26.98 -41.19
N GLN A 120 27.74 -28.00 -40.36
CA GLN A 120 27.29 -29.32 -40.85
C GLN A 120 25.98 -29.24 -41.66
N MET A 121 24.98 -28.47 -41.16
CA MET A 121 23.70 -28.28 -41.87
C MET A 121 23.89 -27.50 -43.17
N GLN A 122 24.78 -26.51 -43.19
CA GLN A 122 25.12 -25.77 -44.43
C GLN A 122 25.79 -26.65 -45.47
N ALA A 123 26.70 -27.53 -45.05
CA ALA A 123 27.32 -28.52 -45.96
C ALA A 123 26.30 -29.50 -46.52
N GLN A 124 25.34 -29.92 -45.68
CA GLN A 124 24.21 -30.79 -46.12
C GLN A 124 23.36 -30.07 -47.19
N LEU A 125 22.93 -28.85 -46.94
CA LEU A 125 22.18 -28.01 -47.89
C LEU A 125 22.92 -27.88 -49.21
N PHE A 126 24.21 -27.57 -49.17
CA PHE A 126 25.04 -27.40 -50.38
C PHE A 126 25.04 -28.68 -51.25
N ARG A 127 25.22 -29.85 -50.62
CA ARG A 127 25.15 -31.16 -51.28
C ARG A 127 23.79 -31.39 -51.94
N ASP A 128 22.70 -31.15 -51.24
CA ASP A 128 21.35 -31.48 -51.72
C ASP A 128 20.85 -30.43 -52.74
N GLN A 129 21.32 -29.18 -52.67
CA GLN A 129 21.16 -28.19 -53.73
C GLN A 129 21.88 -28.62 -55.03
N ALA A 130 23.05 -29.25 -54.94
CA ALA A 130 23.76 -29.75 -56.11
C ALA A 130 22.97 -30.89 -56.78
N ARG A 131 22.40 -31.82 -56.01
CA ARG A 131 21.51 -32.88 -56.49
C ARG A 131 20.24 -32.32 -57.13
N LEU A 132 19.63 -31.30 -56.53
CA LEU A 132 18.45 -30.64 -57.09
C LEU A 132 18.78 -29.98 -58.44
N ARG A 133 19.93 -29.30 -58.54
CA ARG A 133 20.38 -28.71 -59.83
C ARG A 133 20.57 -29.77 -60.91
N ASP A 134 21.21 -30.91 -60.59
CA ASP A 134 21.38 -32.02 -61.56
C ASP A 134 20.01 -32.56 -61.97
N ALA A 135 19.10 -32.82 -61.02
CA ALA A 135 17.76 -33.30 -61.31
C ALA A 135 16.95 -32.35 -62.21
N ARG A 136 17.08 -31.03 -61.98
CA ARG A 136 16.43 -30.00 -62.84
C ARG A 136 17.02 -29.99 -64.26
N LEU A 137 18.35 -30.08 -64.41
CA LEU A 137 19.00 -30.19 -65.74
C LEU A 137 18.56 -31.44 -66.49
N ASN A 138 18.42 -32.56 -65.78
CA ASN A 138 17.94 -33.80 -66.40
C ASN A 138 16.46 -33.70 -66.82
N LEU A 139 15.60 -33.03 -65.97
CA LEU A 139 14.21 -32.77 -66.36
C LEU A 139 14.10 -31.89 -67.61
N GLU A 140 14.92 -30.83 -67.68
CA GLU A 140 14.99 -29.93 -68.84
C GLU A 140 15.37 -30.71 -70.10
N ARG A 141 16.44 -31.56 -70.03
CA ARG A 141 16.85 -32.43 -71.15
C ARG A 141 15.72 -33.37 -71.56
N TYR A 142 15.08 -34.04 -70.60
CA TYR A 142 14.00 -35.00 -70.93
C TYR A 142 12.79 -34.28 -71.54
N THR A 143 12.44 -33.13 -71.07
CA THR A 143 11.35 -32.30 -71.59
C THR A 143 11.63 -31.86 -73.03
N SER A 144 12.91 -31.53 -73.40
CA SER A 144 13.31 -31.17 -74.78
C SER A 144 13.27 -32.31 -75.74
N LEU A 145 13.31 -33.58 -75.29
CA LEU A 145 13.28 -34.77 -76.14
C LEU A 145 11.85 -35.32 -76.40
N ILE A 146 10.83 -34.82 -75.68
CA ILE A 146 9.44 -35.23 -75.88
C ILE A 146 8.94 -34.99 -77.32
N PRO A 147 9.16 -33.78 -77.93
CA PRO A 147 8.65 -33.53 -79.30
C PRO A 147 9.22 -34.44 -80.38
N SER A 148 10.43 -34.97 -80.13
CA SER A 148 11.07 -35.94 -81.09
C SER A 148 10.62 -37.38 -80.86
N GLY A 149 9.78 -37.68 -79.88
CA GLY A 149 9.36 -39.05 -79.55
C GLY A 149 10.48 -39.93 -78.98
N SER A 150 11.63 -39.34 -78.63
CA SER A 150 12.82 -40.05 -78.18
C SER A 150 12.78 -40.50 -76.72
N ILE A 151 11.76 -40.07 -75.95
CA ILE A 151 11.59 -40.37 -74.52
C ILE A 151 10.12 -40.58 -74.18
N ALA A 152 9.82 -41.53 -73.29
CA ALA A 152 8.46 -41.75 -72.79
C ALA A 152 8.01 -40.69 -71.80
N GLN A 153 6.76 -40.23 -71.85
CA GLN A 153 6.16 -39.28 -70.96
C GLN A 153 6.34 -39.71 -69.48
N GLN A 154 6.22 -40.99 -69.19
CA GLN A 154 6.43 -41.55 -67.86
C GLN A 154 7.80 -41.18 -67.24
N GLN A 155 8.87 -41.15 -68.10
CA GLN A 155 10.21 -40.77 -67.58
C GLN A 155 10.29 -39.31 -67.22
N VAL A 156 9.61 -38.41 -67.91
CA VAL A 156 9.52 -36.96 -67.57
C VAL A 156 8.76 -36.79 -66.29
N ASP A 157 7.62 -37.46 -66.13
CA ASP A 157 6.80 -37.39 -64.95
C ASP A 157 7.56 -37.90 -63.68
N THR A 158 8.31 -39.00 -63.83
CA THR A 158 9.18 -39.54 -62.77
C THR A 158 10.31 -38.58 -62.44
N GLN A 159 10.94 -37.96 -63.45
CA GLN A 159 11.99 -36.95 -63.16
C GLN A 159 11.45 -35.68 -62.49
N LYS A 160 10.23 -35.25 -62.89
CA LYS A 160 9.55 -34.15 -62.26
C LYS A 160 9.26 -34.45 -60.77
N ALA A 161 8.74 -35.62 -60.44
CA ALA A 161 8.54 -36.06 -59.07
C ALA A 161 9.86 -36.08 -58.26
N THR A 162 10.99 -36.50 -58.95
CA THR A 162 12.32 -36.43 -58.28
C THR A 162 12.77 -35.02 -58.01
N VAL A 163 12.52 -34.08 -58.94
CA VAL A 163 12.80 -32.61 -58.65
C VAL A 163 11.98 -32.13 -57.52
N ASP A 164 10.68 -32.44 -57.48
CA ASP A 164 9.79 -32.00 -56.40
C ASP A 164 10.21 -32.57 -55.04
N GLN A 165 10.64 -33.85 -55.02
CA GLN A 165 11.18 -34.48 -53.80
C GLN A 165 12.46 -33.80 -53.30
N LEU A 166 13.42 -33.53 -54.23
CA LEU A 166 14.68 -32.86 -53.87
C LEU A 166 14.46 -31.40 -53.46
N ASP A 167 13.49 -30.70 -54.04
CA ASP A 167 13.08 -29.36 -53.61
C ASP A 167 12.56 -29.38 -52.17
N GLY A 168 11.73 -30.37 -51.84
CA GLY A 168 11.29 -30.62 -50.46
C GLY A 168 12.45 -30.87 -49.50
N THR A 169 13.48 -31.65 -49.94
CA THR A 169 14.69 -31.91 -49.13
C THR A 169 15.48 -30.60 -48.85
N VAL A 170 15.72 -29.81 -49.90
CA VAL A 170 16.41 -28.51 -49.76
C VAL A 170 15.68 -27.56 -48.81
N ARG A 171 14.35 -27.51 -48.86
CA ARG A 171 13.55 -26.71 -47.92
C ARG A 171 13.68 -27.22 -46.48
N ASN A 172 13.72 -28.55 -46.29
CA ASN A 172 13.94 -29.12 -44.95
C ASN A 172 15.33 -28.77 -44.40
N ASP A 173 16.39 -28.84 -45.22
CA ASP A 173 17.74 -28.48 -44.83
C ASP A 173 17.83 -26.99 -44.47
N GLN A 174 17.15 -26.11 -45.22
CA GLN A 174 17.07 -24.71 -44.89
C GLN A 174 16.42 -24.48 -43.53
N ALA A 175 15.33 -25.20 -43.21
CA ALA A 175 14.67 -25.10 -41.91
C ALA A 175 15.58 -25.57 -40.74
N GLN A 176 16.41 -26.59 -40.98
CA GLN A 176 17.41 -27.05 -40.00
C GLN A 176 18.50 -26.01 -39.77
N ILE A 177 18.97 -25.34 -40.82
CA ILE A 177 19.92 -24.21 -40.71
C ILE A 177 19.30 -23.09 -39.87
N ASP A 178 18.06 -22.73 -40.11
CA ASP A 178 17.40 -21.65 -39.39
C ASP A 178 17.22 -22.02 -37.91
N SER A 179 16.93 -23.29 -37.61
CA SER A 179 16.91 -23.82 -36.24
C SER A 179 18.28 -23.72 -35.54
N ALA A 180 19.39 -24.10 -36.26
CA ALA A 180 20.74 -24.00 -35.72
C ALA A 180 21.15 -22.53 -35.43
N LYS A 181 20.79 -21.59 -36.32
CA LYS A 181 21.01 -20.16 -36.13
C LYS A 181 20.25 -19.63 -34.91
N LEU A 182 19.02 -20.10 -34.71
CA LEU A 182 18.21 -19.71 -33.56
C LEU A 182 18.86 -20.15 -32.23
N ASN A 183 19.43 -21.37 -32.20
CA ASN A 183 20.17 -21.86 -31.03
C ASN A 183 21.41 -20.99 -30.74
N ILE A 184 22.15 -20.55 -31.77
CA ILE A 184 23.27 -19.62 -31.61
C ILE A 184 22.78 -18.27 -31.03
N THR A 185 21.62 -17.77 -31.48
CA THR A 185 21.01 -16.56 -30.93
C THR A 185 20.67 -16.74 -29.45
N TYR A 186 20.19 -17.92 -29.06
CA TYR A 186 19.87 -18.21 -27.65
C TYR A 186 21.10 -18.36 -26.76
N CYS A 187 22.31 -18.55 -27.34
CA CYS A 187 23.56 -18.49 -26.55
C CYS A 187 23.87 -17.06 -26.06
N HIS A 188 23.28 -16.03 -26.67
CA HIS A 188 23.45 -14.64 -26.29
C HIS A 188 22.19 -14.16 -25.59
N ILE A 189 22.20 -14.21 -24.27
CA ILE A 189 21.02 -13.89 -23.45
C ILE A 189 20.98 -12.39 -23.22
N THR A 190 19.95 -11.73 -23.73
CA THR A 190 19.76 -10.28 -23.62
C THR A 190 18.59 -9.91 -22.71
N ALA A 191 18.60 -8.67 -22.20
CA ALA A 191 17.54 -8.14 -21.39
C ALA A 191 16.23 -7.93 -22.19
N PRO A 192 15.09 -8.51 -21.79
CA PRO A 192 13.82 -8.36 -22.49
C PRO A 192 13.21 -6.96 -22.32
N PHE A 193 13.56 -6.25 -21.24
CA PHE A 193 13.18 -4.86 -20.95
C PHE A 193 14.25 -4.20 -20.08
N SER A 194 14.22 -2.87 -20.00
CA SER A 194 15.11 -2.12 -19.10
C SER A 194 14.73 -2.30 -17.65
N GLY A 195 15.70 -2.54 -16.76
CA GLY A 195 15.44 -2.78 -15.36
C GLY A 195 16.70 -3.03 -14.56
N ARG A 196 16.55 -3.47 -13.32
CA ARG A 196 17.66 -3.76 -12.41
C ARG A 196 17.87 -5.25 -12.25
N ILE A 197 19.10 -5.67 -12.32
CA ILE A 197 19.52 -7.05 -12.08
C ILE A 197 19.46 -7.35 -10.58
N GLY A 198 18.84 -8.47 -10.23
CA GLY A 198 18.83 -9.01 -8.87
C GLY A 198 20.14 -9.75 -8.53
N LEU A 199 20.05 -10.65 -7.54
CA LEU A 199 21.17 -11.52 -7.20
C LEU A 199 21.39 -12.57 -8.30
N ARG A 200 22.66 -12.84 -8.61
CA ARG A 200 23.08 -13.82 -9.61
C ARG A 200 23.09 -15.22 -8.97
N GLN A 201 22.56 -16.20 -9.67
CA GLN A 201 22.53 -17.60 -9.22
C GLN A 201 23.49 -18.49 -9.98
N VAL A 202 24.24 -17.92 -10.92
CA VAL A 202 25.20 -18.64 -11.76
C VAL A 202 26.47 -17.84 -11.96
N ASP A 203 27.59 -18.52 -12.16
CA ASP A 203 28.90 -17.95 -12.41
C ASP A 203 29.50 -18.41 -13.74
N THR A 204 30.49 -17.67 -14.21
CA THR A 204 31.29 -18.06 -15.36
C THR A 204 31.90 -19.44 -15.12
N GLY A 205 31.76 -20.33 -16.10
CA GLY A 205 32.21 -21.73 -16.01
C GLY A 205 31.11 -22.72 -15.60
N ASN A 206 29.98 -22.26 -15.05
CA ASN A 206 28.86 -23.16 -14.75
C ASN A 206 28.25 -23.72 -16.04
N ILE A 207 27.78 -24.95 -15.98
CA ILE A 207 26.98 -25.59 -17.06
C ILE A 207 25.51 -25.34 -16.73
N VAL A 208 24.76 -24.86 -17.71
CA VAL A 208 23.31 -24.61 -17.63
C VAL A 208 22.58 -25.48 -18.65
N HIS A 209 21.34 -25.84 -18.34
CA HIS A 209 20.47 -26.62 -19.19
C HIS A 209 19.16 -25.88 -19.47
N ALA A 210 18.58 -26.10 -20.64
CA ALA A 210 17.27 -25.54 -20.99
C ALA A 210 16.14 -26.05 -20.07
N SER A 211 16.34 -27.19 -19.41
CA SER A 211 15.41 -27.79 -18.44
C SER A 211 15.54 -27.24 -17.02
N ASP A 212 16.51 -26.38 -16.73
CA ASP A 212 16.73 -25.86 -15.38
C ASP A 212 15.51 -25.08 -14.89
N THR A 213 15.06 -25.40 -13.68
CA THR A 213 13.92 -24.76 -13.03
C THR A 213 14.30 -23.40 -12.44
N ASN A 214 15.50 -23.26 -11.93
CA ASN A 214 16.00 -22.04 -11.32
C ASN A 214 16.44 -21.01 -12.39
N PRO A 215 16.11 -19.72 -12.21
CA PRO A 215 16.61 -18.69 -13.11
C PRO A 215 18.10 -18.45 -12.86
N MET A 216 18.84 -18.09 -13.91
CA MET A 216 20.23 -17.67 -13.80
C MET A 216 20.35 -16.30 -13.11
N LEU A 217 19.41 -15.40 -13.38
CA LEU A 217 19.26 -14.12 -12.73
C LEU A 217 17.81 -13.61 -12.87
N ILE A 218 17.44 -12.67 -12.03
CA ILE A 218 16.12 -12.03 -12.07
C ILE A 218 16.30 -10.58 -12.53
N LEU A 219 15.58 -10.20 -13.55
CA LEU A 219 15.50 -8.82 -14.02
C LEU A 219 14.18 -8.19 -13.56
N THR A 220 14.25 -7.06 -12.88
CA THR A 220 13.11 -6.40 -12.27
C THR A 220 13.01 -4.96 -12.75
N GLN A 221 11.84 -4.58 -13.29
CA GLN A 221 11.59 -3.20 -13.69
C GLN A 221 11.11 -2.40 -12.49
N LEU A 222 11.92 -1.43 -12.04
CA LEU A 222 11.63 -0.54 -10.92
C LEU A 222 11.11 0.83 -11.35
N GLN A 223 11.32 1.19 -12.62
CA GLN A 223 10.93 2.46 -13.23
C GLN A 223 10.25 2.20 -14.59
N PRO A 224 8.90 2.38 -14.66
CA PRO A 224 7.98 2.61 -13.57
C PRO A 224 7.83 1.41 -12.63
N ILE A 225 7.20 1.63 -11.45
CA ILE A 225 6.84 0.60 -10.49
C ILE A 225 5.34 0.60 -10.25
N ALA A 226 4.78 -0.50 -9.77
CA ALA A 226 3.37 -0.60 -9.49
C ALA A 226 3.10 -0.79 -7.99
N VAL A 227 1.94 -0.33 -7.53
CA VAL A 227 1.37 -0.65 -6.22
C VAL A 227 0.04 -1.34 -6.44
N ILE A 228 -0.12 -2.50 -5.83
CA ILE A 228 -1.39 -3.21 -5.78
C ILE A 228 -1.97 -3.00 -4.38
N PHE A 229 -3.15 -2.39 -4.31
CA PHE A 229 -3.85 -2.12 -3.05
C PHE A 229 -5.30 -2.59 -3.14
N THR A 230 -5.94 -2.77 -1.99
CA THR A 230 -7.30 -3.32 -1.92
C THR A 230 -8.29 -2.28 -1.42
N LEU A 231 -9.48 -2.25 -2.03
CA LEU A 231 -10.61 -1.47 -1.56
C LEU A 231 -11.86 -2.35 -1.43
N PRO A 232 -12.79 -2.03 -0.50
CA PRO A 232 -14.07 -2.72 -0.39
C PRO A 232 -14.89 -2.63 -1.68
N GLU A 233 -15.71 -3.67 -1.96
CA GLU A 233 -16.54 -3.72 -3.17
C GLU A 233 -17.56 -2.59 -3.28
N ASP A 234 -18.06 -2.11 -2.14
CA ASP A 234 -19.09 -1.06 -2.08
C ASP A 234 -18.67 0.23 -2.78
N VAL A 235 -17.37 0.56 -2.77
CA VAL A 235 -16.84 1.80 -3.36
C VAL A 235 -16.46 1.65 -4.82
N LEU A 236 -16.38 0.42 -5.36
CA LEU A 236 -15.88 0.15 -6.71
C LEU A 236 -16.71 0.80 -7.80
N ARG A 237 -18.04 0.83 -7.64
CA ARG A 237 -18.92 1.46 -8.62
C ARG A 237 -18.56 2.93 -8.81
N ASN A 238 -18.32 3.65 -7.72
CA ASN A 238 -17.93 5.06 -7.75
C ASN A 238 -16.54 5.22 -8.40
N VAL A 239 -15.56 4.42 -7.97
CA VAL A 239 -14.19 4.45 -8.53
C VAL A 239 -14.22 4.20 -10.04
N SER A 240 -14.95 3.17 -10.50
CA SER A 240 -15.07 2.83 -11.91
C SER A 240 -15.72 3.96 -12.73
N GLN A 241 -16.78 4.59 -12.20
CA GLN A 241 -17.43 5.72 -12.86
C GLN A 241 -16.49 6.93 -12.98
N GLN A 242 -15.72 7.24 -11.96
CA GLN A 242 -14.78 8.36 -11.99
C GLN A 242 -13.57 8.05 -12.89
N MET A 243 -13.07 6.81 -12.89
CA MET A 243 -12.01 6.35 -13.78
C MET A 243 -12.41 6.49 -15.28
N GLY A 244 -13.67 6.28 -15.62
CA GLY A 244 -14.20 6.50 -16.97
C GLY A 244 -14.22 7.97 -17.41
N LYS A 245 -14.14 8.93 -16.46
CA LYS A 245 -14.18 10.36 -16.73
C LYS A 245 -12.80 11.02 -16.72
N ARG A 246 -11.88 10.51 -15.88
CA ARG A 246 -10.54 11.06 -15.69
C ARG A 246 -9.58 10.03 -15.15
N THR A 247 -8.28 10.27 -15.32
CA THR A 247 -7.25 9.51 -14.61
C THR A 247 -7.28 9.88 -13.14
N LEU A 248 -7.37 8.89 -12.26
CA LEU A 248 -7.38 9.09 -10.82
C LEU A 248 -5.97 9.08 -10.28
N GLU A 249 -5.67 10.04 -9.42
CA GLU A 249 -4.37 10.14 -8.74
C GLU A 249 -4.34 9.23 -7.51
N VAL A 250 -3.18 8.63 -7.27
CA VAL A 250 -2.92 7.77 -6.12
C VAL A 250 -1.64 8.23 -5.45
N ASP A 251 -1.74 8.53 -4.17
CA ASP A 251 -0.59 8.85 -3.34
C ASP A 251 -0.19 7.63 -2.52
N ALA A 252 1.10 7.30 -2.51
CA ALA A 252 1.64 6.24 -1.69
C ALA A 252 2.34 6.83 -0.47
N PHE A 253 1.95 6.37 0.71
CA PHE A 253 2.51 6.76 1.99
C PHE A 253 3.28 5.61 2.63
N SER A 254 4.19 5.93 3.54
CA SER A 254 4.84 4.94 4.38
C SER A 254 3.81 4.21 5.26
N ARG A 255 4.19 3.07 5.81
CA ARG A 255 3.29 2.25 6.64
C ARG A 255 2.74 2.98 7.87
N ASP A 256 3.47 3.95 8.41
CA ASP A 256 3.08 4.79 9.54
C ASP A 256 2.21 5.99 9.12
N ASP A 257 1.88 6.12 7.82
CA ASP A 257 1.07 7.19 7.23
C ASP A 257 1.64 8.60 7.40
N GLN A 258 2.91 8.70 7.80
CA GLN A 258 3.56 9.97 8.11
C GLN A 258 4.24 10.60 6.89
N THR A 259 4.78 9.77 6.00
CA THR A 259 5.63 10.23 4.90
C THR A 259 5.05 9.84 3.55
N LYS A 260 4.76 10.83 2.72
CA LYS A 260 4.41 10.60 1.31
C LYS A 260 5.65 10.15 0.54
N LEU A 261 5.60 8.95 0.00
CA LEU A 261 6.70 8.34 -0.75
C LEU A 261 6.68 8.74 -2.22
N ALA A 262 5.51 8.68 -2.85
CA ALA A 262 5.35 8.98 -4.27
C ALA A 262 3.90 9.32 -4.62
N SER A 263 3.71 9.99 -5.78
CA SER A 263 2.42 10.16 -6.43
C SER A 263 2.41 9.39 -7.74
N GLY A 264 1.31 8.73 -8.03
CA GLY A 264 1.10 7.92 -9.21
C GLY A 264 -0.30 8.04 -9.74
N LYS A 265 -0.67 7.11 -10.63
CA LYS A 265 -1.97 7.10 -11.32
C LYS A 265 -2.56 5.70 -11.23
N LEU A 266 -3.88 5.64 -11.01
CA LEU A 266 -4.61 4.39 -11.09
C LEU A 266 -4.58 3.88 -12.54
N LEU A 267 -4.07 2.66 -12.73
CA LEU A 267 -3.97 2.02 -14.03
C LEU A 267 -5.23 1.19 -14.33
N THR A 268 -5.61 0.33 -13.39
CA THR A 268 -6.73 -0.61 -13.59
C THR A 268 -7.29 -1.10 -12.25
N ILE A 269 -8.51 -1.58 -12.32
CA ILE A 269 -9.18 -2.37 -11.27
C ILE A 269 -9.13 -3.82 -11.74
N ASP A 270 -8.84 -4.75 -10.85
CA ASP A 270 -8.90 -6.18 -11.13
C ASP A 270 -10.34 -6.58 -11.54
N ASN A 271 -10.45 -7.59 -12.39
CA ASN A 271 -11.73 -8.11 -12.87
C ASN A 271 -12.40 -9.07 -11.88
N GLN A 272 -11.79 -9.33 -10.74
CA GLN A 272 -12.29 -10.24 -9.70
C GLN A 272 -12.33 -9.55 -8.34
N ILE A 273 -13.38 -9.86 -7.58
CA ILE A 273 -13.50 -9.52 -6.16
C ILE A 273 -13.06 -10.75 -5.39
N ASP A 274 -12.25 -10.56 -4.35
CA ASP A 274 -11.90 -11.63 -3.43
C ASP A 274 -13.10 -11.93 -2.53
N PRO A 275 -13.76 -13.09 -2.67
CA PRO A 275 -14.99 -13.41 -1.92
C PRO A 275 -14.72 -13.63 -0.42
N THR A 276 -13.47 -13.84 -0.01
CA THR A 276 -13.12 -14.06 1.40
C THR A 276 -13.03 -12.76 2.18
N THR A 277 -12.66 -11.67 1.50
CA THR A 277 -12.47 -10.35 2.11
C THR A 277 -13.48 -9.32 1.65
N GLY A 278 -14.26 -9.59 0.58
CA GLY A 278 -15.17 -8.62 -0.03
C GLY A 278 -14.44 -7.42 -0.64
N THR A 279 -13.18 -7.60 -1.09
CA THR A 279 -12.36 -6.51 -1.63
C THR A 279 -11.94 -6.77 -3.06
N ALA A 280 -11.74 -5.70 -3.82
CA ALA A 280 -11.11 -5.76 -5.13
C ALA A 280 -9.70 -5.21 -5.07
N LYS A 281 -8.84 -5.73 -5.95
CA LYS A 281 -7.48 -5.25 -6.13
C LYS A 281 -7.43 -4.15 -7.17
N LEU A 282 -6.72 -3.08 -6.85
CA LEU A 282 -6.46 -1.96 -7.75
C LEU A 282 -4.96 -1.88 -8.00
N LYS A 283 -4.59 -1.56 -9.22
CA LYS A 283 -3.18 -1.38 -9.60
C LYS A 283 -2.95 0.08 -9.98
N ALA A 284 -2.05 0.74 -9.26
CA ALA A 284 -1.56 2.08 -9.57
C ALA A 284 -0.11 2.01 -10.06
N VAL A 285 0.30 2.98 -10.88
CA VAL A 285 1.65 3.07 -11.46
C VAL A 285 2.30 4.37 -11.01
N PHE A 286 3.56 4.27 -10.62
CA PHE A 286 4.40 5.35 -10.12
C PHE A 286 5.70 5.40 -10.93
N ASP A 287 6.18 6.59 -11.26
CA ASP A 287 7.44 6.76 -12.02
C ASP A 287 8.67 6.24 -11.26
N ASN A 288 8.68 6.40 -9.93
CA ASN A 288 9.73 5.94 -9.01
C ASN A 288 11.16 6.38 -9.39
N LYS A 289 11.33 7.60 -9.91
CA LYS A 289 12.64 8.10 -10.36
C LYS A 289 13.68 8.21 -9.25
N ASP A 290 13.22 8.38 -8.02
CA ASP A 290 14.04 8.48 -6.81
C ASP A 290 14.26 7.14 -6.09
N ASN A 291 13.74 6.04 -6.65
CA ASN A 291 13.83 4.67 -6.12
C ASN A 291 13.36 4.53 -4.65
N LYS A 292 12.38 5.34 -4.22
CA LYS A 292 11.83 5.26 -2.86
C LYS A 292 10.90 4.07 -2.66
N LEU A 293 10.28 3.58 -3.73
CA LEU A 293 9.42 2.41 -3.71
C LEU A 293 10.22 1.16 -4.10
N TRP A 294 10.18 0.13 -3.25
CA TRP A 294 10.85 -1.14 -3.46
C TRP A 294 9.84 -2.29 -3.56
N PRO A 295 10.05 -3.26 -4.45
CA PRO A 295 9.18 -4.43 -4.53
C PRO A 295 9.01 -5.12 -3.18
N ASN A 296 7.79 -5.59 -2.91
CA ASN A 296 7.33 -6.19 -1.65
C ASN A 296 7.29 -5.24 -0.44
N GLN A 297 7.51 -3.95 -0.61
CA GLN A 297 7.28 -2.95 0.43
C GLN A 297 5.78 -2.75 0.65
N PHE A 298 5.35 -2.67 1.91
CA PHE A 298 3.99 -2.29 2.27
C PHE A 298 3.87 -0.77 2.30
N VAL A 299 2.79 -0.26 1.72
CA VAL A 299 2.47 1.16 1.66
C VAL A 299 0.98 1.37 1.90
N ASN A 300 0.60 2.53 2.40
CA ASN A 300 -0.78 2.99 2.39
C ASN A 300 -1.00 3.75 1.08
N ALA A 301 -2.02 3.36 0.32
CA ALA A 301 -2.36 3.97 -0.95
C ALA A 301 -3.64 4.79 -0.79
N ASP A 302 -3.56 6.08 -1.03
CA ASP A 302 -4.68 7.03 -0.98
C ASP A 302 -5.12 7.39 -2.39
N LEU A 303 -6.26 6.87 -2.79
CA LEU A 303 -6.88 7.13 -4.09
C LEU A 303 -7.76 8.37 -4.03
N LEU A 304 -7.42 9.43 -4.78
CA LEU A 304 -8.25 10.62 -4.93
C LEU A 304 -9.41 10.35 -5.91
N VAL A 305 -10.58 10.03 -5.36
CA VAL A 305 -11.75 9.68 -6.17
C VAL A 305 -12.45 10.91 -6.73
N GLU A 306 -12.69 11.94 -5.89
CA GLU A 306 -13.34 13.18 -6.31
C GLU A 306 -12.89 14.36 -5.43
N THR A 307 -13.06 15.56 -5.92
CA THR A 307 -12.96 16.78 -5.11
C THR A 307 -14.33 17.45 -5.06
N ARG A 308 -14.95 17.45 -3.88
CA ARG A 308 -16.25 18.10 -3.66
C ARG A 308 -16.04 19.58 -3.52
N LYS A 309 -16.45 20.30 -4.57
CA LYS A 309 -16.31 21.75 -4.64
C LYS A 309 -17.32 22.46 -3.74
N ASN A 310 -16.91 23.60 -3.16
CA ASN A 310 -17.77 24.49 -2.36
C ASN A 310 -18.53 23.78 -1.22
N SER A 311 -17.93 22.78 -0.61
CA SER A 311 -18.54 22.03 0.49
C SER A 311 -18.54 22.84 1.78
N THR A 312 -19.66 22.81 2.52
CA THR A 312 -19.73 23.39 3.87
C THR A 312 -19.01 22.47 4.83
N VAL A 313 -17.99 22.97 5.51
CA VAL A 313 -17.14 22.19 6.39
C VAL A 313 -17.11 22.74 7.80
N VAL A 314 -17.01 21.80 8.74
CA VAL A 314 -16.79 22.08 10.15
C VAL A 314 -15.61 21.24 10.66
N PRO A 315 -14.85 21.69 11.68
CA PRO A 315 -13.91 20.82 12.36
C PRO A 315 -14.60 19.59 12.92
N THR A 316 -14.02 18.42 12.77
CA THR A 316 -14.59 17.14 13.26
C THR A 316 -14.81 17.20 14.78
N ALA A 317 -13.95 17.93 15.52
CA ALA A 317 -14.08 18.15 16.95
C ALA A 317 -15.38 18.90 17.35
N ALA A 318 -16.04 19.61 16.41
CA ALA A 318 -17.30 20.32 16.72
C ALA A 318 -18.52 19.39 16.72
N LEU A 319 -18.39 18.15 16.24
CA LEU A 319 -19.50 17.21 16.10
C LEU A 319 -19.75 16.46 17.41
N LEU A 320 -21.02 16.47 17.84
CA LEU A 320 -21.49 15.74 18.99
C LEU A 320 -22.53 14.71 18.58
N ARG A 321 -22.59 13.61 19.28
CA ARG A 321 -23.62 12.58 19.13
C ARG A 321 -24.57 12.63 20.31
N GLY A 322 -25.85 12.82 20.04
CA GLY A 322 -26.92 12.80 21.02
C GLY A 322 -27.98 11.78 20.71
N PRO A 323 -29.01 11.64 21.58
CA PRO A 323 -30.12 10.69 21.38
C PRO A 323 -30.91 10.91 20.08
N GLN A 324 -30.90 12.16 19.56
CA GLN A 324 -31.61 12.53 18.33
C GLN A 324 -30.72 12.54 17.08
N GLY A 325 -29.46 12.10 17.20
CA GLY A 325 -28.50 12.07 16.10
C GLY A 325 -27.29 12.98 16.32
N THR A 326 -26.59 13.29 15.23
CA THR A 326 -25.43 14.17 15.25
C THR A 326 -25.84 15.65 15.25
N PHE A 327 -25.23 16.46 16.09
CA PHE A 327 -25.51 17.88 16.20
C PHE A 327 -24.22 18.67 16.47
N VAL A 328 -24.28 19.98 16.30
CA VAL A 328 -23.23 20.93 16.68
C VAL A 328 -23.81 22.02 17.55
N TYR A 329 -23.00 22.60 18.43
CA TYR A 329 -23.37 23.84 19.09
C TYR A 329 -22.96 25.03 18.24
N THR A 330 -23.94 25.83 17.79
CA THR A 330 -23.72 27.11 17.10
C THR A 330 -23.80 28.26 18.09
N VAL A 331 -22.94 29.26 17.92
CA VAL A 331 -22.88 30.47 18.74
C VAL A 331 -23.80 31.53 18.11
N ASN A 332 -24.72 32.05 18.94
CA ASN A 332 -25.57 33.16 18.54
C ASN A 332 -24.84 34.51 18.79
N PRO A 333 -25.32 35.64 18.18
CA PRO A 333 -24.73 36.97 18.39
C PRO A 333 -24.73 37.47 19.84
N ASP A 334 -25.61 36.93 20.69
CA ASP A 334 -25.71 37.23 22.12
C ASP A 334 -24.77 36.40 23.03
N ASN A 335 -23.83 35.65 22.40
CA ASN A 335 -22.94 34.70 23.07
C ASN A 335 -23.66 33.56 23.79
N THR A 336 -24.83 33.17 23.32
CA THR A 336 -25.50 31.93 23.72
C THR A 336 -25.27 30.82 22.72
N VAL A 337 -25.37 29.55 23.16
CA VAL A 337 -25.25 28.40 22.26
C VAL A 337 -26.60 27.78 21.98
N GLN A 338 -26.75 27.32 20.76
CA GLN A 338 -27.90 26.54 20.30
C GLN A 338 -27.42 25.22 19.70
N ASP A 339 -28.05 24.12 20.09
CA ASP A 339 -27.87 22.82 19.45
C ASP A 339 -28.58 22.80 18.11
N LYS A 340 -27.83 22.58 17.01
CA LYS A 340 -28.38 22.43 15.66
C LYS A 340 -28.12 20.98 15.19
N PRO A 341 -29.15 20.20 14.84
CA PRO A 341 -28.94 18.91 14.22
C PRO A 341 -28.30 19.08 12.86
N VAL A 342 -27.32 18.24 12.54
CA VAL A 342 -26.56 18.28 11.27
C VAL A 342 -26.54 16.94 10.58
N THR A 343 -26.60 16.97 9.24
CA THR A 343 -26.41 15.78 8.43
C THR A 343 -24.97 15.74 7.92
N VAL A 344 -24.22 14.75 8.38
CA VAL A 344 -22.84 14.51 7.96
C VAL A 344 -22.83 13.79 6.63
N ALA A 345 -22.09 14.33 5.64
CA ALA A 345 -21.89 13.67 4.36
C ALA A 345 -20.61 12.83 4.34
N LEU A 346 -19.52 13.35 4.91
CA LEU A 346 -18.21 12.73 4.92
C LEU A 346 -17.37 13.32 6.05
N THR A 347 -16.63 12.48 6.74
CA THR A 347 -15.58 12.91 7.68
C THR A 347 -14.23 12.48 7.13
N GLN A 348 -13.29 13.41 7.05
CA GLN A 348 -11.95 13.12 6.57
C GLN A 348 -10.92 13.87 7.43
N GLY A 349 -10.18 13.13 8.23
CA GLY A 349 -9.24 13.71 9.21
C GLY A 349 -9.94 14.66 10.16
N ASP A 350 -9.40 15.87 10.27
CA ASP A 350 -9.90 16.93 11.17
C ASP A 350 -11.08 17.73 10.61
N THR A 351 -11.54 17.37 9.38
CA THR A 351 -12.59 18.12 8.68
C THR A 351 -13.78 17.23 8.37
N THR A 352 -14.99 17.73 8.64
CA THR A 352 -16.25 17.05 8.30
C THR A 352 -17.10 17.92 7.38
N VAL A 353 -17.56 17.30 6.28
CA VAL A 353 -18.48 17.89 5.32
C VAL A 353 -19.91 17.74 5.82
N ILE A 354 -20.64 18.84 5.90
CA ILE A 354 -22.03 18.91 6.34
C ILE A 354 -22.92 19.20 5.13
N THR A 355 -23.98 18.40 4.98
CA THR A 355 -24.99 18.60 3.91
C THR A 355 -26.07 19.57 4.32
N SER A 356 -26.47 19.56 5.61
CA SER A 356 -27.54 20.42 6.12
C SER A 356 -27.38 20.64 7.63
N GLY A 357 -27.93 21.76 8.14
CA GLY A 357 -27.99 22.11 9.56
C GLY A 357 -27.17 23.33 9.94
N VAL A 358 -26.11 23.68 9.22
CA VAL A 358 -25.31 24.90 9.43
C VAL A 358 -25.04 25.61 8.12
N ASN A 359 -24.85 26.92 8.18
CA ASN A 359 -24.52 27.76 7.04
C ASN A 359 -23.06 28.24 7.12
N PRO A 360 -22.42 28.47 5.96
CA PRO A 360 -21.12 29.14 5.93
C PRO A 360 -21.19 30.49 6.62
N GLY A 361 -20.24 30.76 7.50
CA GLY A 361 -20.22 31.96 8.36
C GLY A 361 -20.79 31.74 9.77
N ASP A 362 -21.53 30.65 10.02
CA ASP A 362 -21.89 30.27 11.39
C ASP A 362 -20.61 29.96 12.19
N THR A 363 -20.64 30.18 13.49
CA THR A 363 -19.56 29.83 14.40
C THR A 363 -19.98 28.60 15.20
N VAL A 364 -19.13 27.57 15.26
CA VAL A 364 -19.36 26.32 15.99
C VAL A 364 -18.37 26.15 17.13
N VAL A 365 -18.80 25.49 18.20
CA VAL A 365 -17.95 25.18 19.36
C VAL A 365 -17.14 23.92 19.06
N THR A 366 -15.83 23.97 19.30
CA THR A 366 -14.89 22.87 19.04
C THR A 366 -14.31 22.24 20.30
N ASP A 367 -14.38 22.95 21.45
CA ASP A 367 -13.89 22.43 22.73
C ASP A 367 -14.67 23.04 23.89
N GLY A 368 -14.81 22.32 25.01
CA GLY A 368 -15.60 22.74 26.19
C GLY A 368 -17.09 22.42 26.11
N GLN A 369 -17.50 21.60 25.16
CA GLN A 369 -18.89 21.25 24.84
C GLN A 369 -19.58 20.48 25.99
N ASP A 370 -18.83 19.69 26.76
CA ASP A 370 -19.37 18.82 27.84
C ASP A 370 -20.11 19.61 28.95
N LYS A 371 -19.83 20.90 29.06
CA LYS A 371 -20.40 21.80 30.06
C LYS A 371 -21.58 22.62 29.54
N LEU A 372 -21.88 22.47 28.24
CA LEU A 372 -22.89 23.27 27.55
C LEU A 372 -24.25 22.63 27.59
N GLN A 373 -25.27 23.45 27.74
CA GLN A 373 -26.67 23.15 27.54
C GLN A 373 -27.26 24.20 26.59
N ARG A 374 -28.38 23.89 25.96
CA ARG A 374 -29.09 24.83 25.11
C ARG A 374 -29.34 26.16 25.88
N GLY A 375 -28.90 27.31 25.33
CA GLY A 375 -29.02 28.62 25.93
C GLY A 375 -27.90 28.97 26.91
N SER A 376 -26.90 28.11 27.14
CA SER A 376 -25.73 28.41 27.94
C SER A 376 -24.99 29.64 27.39
N ARG A 377 -24.59 30.55 28.28
CA ARG A 377 -23.79 31.73 27.92
C ARG A 377 -22.32 31.34 27.89
N ILE A 378 -21.64 31.67 26.79
CA ILE A 378 -20.25 31.33 26.56
C ILE A 378 -19.35 32.56 26.48
N GLU A 379 -18.07 32.32 26.75
CA GLU A 379 -16.99 33.26 26.48
C GLU A 379 -16.08 32.60 25.40
N PRO A 380 -16.20 33.04 24.13
CA PRO A 380 -15.45 32.43 23.04
C PRO A 380 -13.96 32.73 23.17
N ARG A 381 -13.14 31.69 23.17
CA ARG A 381 -11.70 31.80 22.93
C ARG A 381 -11.44 31.51 21.46
N ASN A 382 -10.76 32.40 20.77
CA ASN A 382 -10.23 32.10 19.45
C ASN A 382 -9.08 31.11 19.63
N GLY A 383 -9.40 29.80 19.61
CA GLY A 383 -8.44 28.71 19.73
C GLY A 383 -7.96 28.30 18.37
N THR A 384 -6.67 28.35 18.13
CA THR A 384 -6.03 27.55 17.08
C THR A 384 -6.25 26.06 17.43
N PRO A 385 -6.81 25.22 16.56
CA PRO A 385 -6.94 23.78 16.85
C PRO A 385 -5.53 23.17 16.98
N GLY A 386 -5.22 22.59 18.15
CA GLY A 386 -4.06 21.71 18.25
C GLY A 386 -2.91 22.09 19.18
N ALA A 387 -3.13 22.88 20.25
CA ALA A 387 -2.15 22.93 21.35
C ALA A 387 -2.61 22.04 22.51
N GLY A 388 -2.32 20.74 22.40
CA GLY A 388 -2.42 19.81 23.51
C GLY A 388 -1.61 20.36 24.71
N SER A 389 -2.25 20.40 25.86
CA SER A 389 -1.67 20.73 27.16
C SER A 389 -0.35 19.98 27.37
N GLN A 390 0.77 20.62 27.08
CA GLN A 390 2.06 20.18 27.62
C GLN A 390 2.06 20.52 29.10
N GLY A 391 2.04 19.47 29.93
CA GLY A 391 2.20 19.56 31.36
C GLY A 391 3.45 20.37 31.73
N ALA A 392 3.29 21.26 32.70
CA ALA A 392 4.37 22.08 33.25
C ALA A 392 5.60 21.22 33.61
N PRO A 393 6.83 21.68 33.37
CA PRO A 393 8.01 20.96 33.78
C PRO A 393 8.13 20.96 35.29
N VAL A 394 8.08 19.76 35.87
CA VAL A 394 8.43 19.54 37.29
C VAL A 394 9.95 19.68 37.38
N THR A 395 10.40 20.82 37.92
CA THR A 395 11.78 21.08 38.30
C THR A 395 12.11 20.24 39.53
N GLY A 396 12.53 19.01 39.32
CA GLY A 396 13.14 18.15 40.34
C GLY A 396 14.66 18.21 40.22
N ALA A 397 15.29 18.95 41.13
CA ALA A 397 16.74 19.00 41.28
C ALA A 397 17.26 17.60 41.70
N VAL A 398 17.89 16.86 40.81
CA VAL A 398 18.67 15.65 41.15
C VAL A 398 20.12 16.07 41.38
N ARG A 399 20.53 16.01 42.65
CA ARG A 399 21.92 16.10 43.09
C ARG A 399 22.76 15.04 42.37
N ARG A 400 23.78 15.50 41.62
CA ARG A 400 24.87 14.65 41.12
C ARG A 400 25.75 14.26 42.31
N ASN A 401 25.79 12.97 42.62
CA ASN A 401 26.87 12.36 43.37
C ASN A 401 27.89 11.81 42.38
N HIS A 402 29.04 12.44 42.36
CA HIS A 402 30.25 12.00 41.70
C HIS A 402 30.90 10.91 42.60
N ASN A 403 31.18 9.75 42.06
CA ASN A 403 32.18 8.85 42.59
C ASN A 403 32.97 8.21 41.45
N PRO A 404 34.27 8.36 41.40
CA PRO A 404 35.10 7.84 40.31
C PRO A 404 35.75 6.47 40.71
N ALA A 405 36.13 5.74 39.69
CA ALA A 405 37.10 4.66 39.64
C ALA A 405 36.63 3.24 39.97
N ALA A 406 36.63 2.42 38.90
CA ALA A 406 37.34 1.15 38.88
C ALA A 406 37.52 0.70 37.44
N GLY A 407 38.79 0.72 36.98
CA GLY A 407 39.20 0.19 35.71
C GLY A 407 39.14 -1.34 35.70
N PHE A 408 38.81 -1.89 34.54
CA PHE A 408 39.13 -3.28 34.28
C PHE A 408 39.94 -3.35 32.96
N SER A 409 41.15 -3.86 33.17
CA SER A 409 42.21 -4.20 32.26
C SER A 409 41.80 -5.27 31.29
N ALA A 410 42.16 -5.08 30.02
CA ALA A 410 42.17 -6.13 29.02
C ALA A 410 43.33 -7.12 29.28
N ALA A 411 43.03 -8.40 29.11
CA ALA A 411 44.07 -9.45 28.93
C ALA A 411 43.74 -10.28 27.70
N PRO A 412 44.74 -10.61 26.86
CA PRO A 412 44.57 -11.36 25.64
C PRO A 412 44.61 -12.86 25.89
N ILE A 413 43.76 -13.62 25.17
CA ILE A 413 43.89 -15.08 25.12
C ILE A 413 44.49 -15.46 23.78
N SER A 414 45.74 -15.92 23.90
CA SER A 414 46.48 -16.72 22.91
C SER A 414 46.18 -18.20 23.09
N GLY A 415 46.17 -18.96 21.98
CA GLY A 415 46.47 -20.41 22.09
C GLY A 415 45.61 -21.32 21.25
N VAL A 416 46.06 -21.65 20.06
CA VAL A 416 45.91 -22.89 19.28
C VAL A 416 46.57 -24.05 20.04
N PRO A 417 46.23 -25.39 19.86
CA PRO A 417 46.32 -26.09 18.57
C PRO A 417 45.31 -27.24 18.33
N GLY A 418 45.04 -27.56 17.12
CA GLY A 418 45.36 -28.69 16.28
C GLY A 418 44.80 -30.08 16.67
N SER A 419 43.98 -30.63 15.81
CA SER A 419 44.11 -31.92 15.12
C SER A 419 42.93 -32.06 14.13
#